data_272a7cacc89cc7d6cd12106e3be03959
#
_entry.id   272a7cacc89cc7d6cd12106e3be03959
#
_cell.length_a   1.000
_cell.length_b   1.000
_cell.length_c   1.000
_cell.angle_alpha   90.00
_cell.angle_beta   90.00
_cell.angle_gamma   90.00
#
_symmetry.space_group_name_H-M   'P 1'
#
loop_
_entity.id
_entity.type
_entity.pdbx_description
1 polymer ?
#
loop_
_entity_poly.entity_id
_entity_poly.type
_entity_poly.pdbx_seq_one_letter_code
_entity_poly.pdbx_strand_id
1 'polypeptide(L)'
;MTRGRDDRTRWMAKVLLALIVAYCPLISASAQEEPEYRLEIGAGAGTVTYLGDFNGNLTKEMQPWGAVMAKYRMNPRMSVGLTVGFGKLKGSIKNADTWYPNTYEDFSNSIVDAGLRYEYNFWAFGTGREYRGARKFTPFITLGVGATHHSGKESGLAANFPLGAGVKYKLGERLNLTAEWRMHFSTGDLLDDVKDPHGIPSTGFFKNTDCYSVIQVALSYDIWAKCKTCNNDRY
;
A
#
# COMPACT_ATOMS: atom_id res chain seq x y z
N MET A 1 -10.68 6.18 40.21
CA MET A 1 -11.11 6.00 38.78
C MET A 1 -10.01 5.50 37.84
N THR A 2 -9.15 4.56 38.24
CA THR A 2 -7.97 4.10 37.46
C THR A 2 -8.04 2.63 37.03
N ARG A 3 -9.05 1.87 37.43
CA ARG A 3 -9.14 0.42 37.16
C ARG A 3 -9.61 0.04 35.73
N GLY A 4 -10.32 0.91 35.02
CA GLY A 4 -10.85 0.62 33.69
C GLY A 4 -9.88 0.85 32.53
N ARG A 5 -8.76 1.55 32.76
CA ARG A 5 -7.75 1.82 31.74
C ARG A 5 -6.77 0.64 31.60
N ASP A 6 -6.50 -0.04 32.68
CA ASP A 6 -5.57 -1.19 32.73
C ASP A 6 -6.16 -2.44 32.06
N ASP A 7 -7.45 -2.67 32.22
CA ASP A 7 -8.14 -3.81 31.59
C ASP A 7 -8.22 -3.68 30.05
N ARG A 8 -8.38 -2.47 29.54
CA ARG A 8 -8.47 -2.23 28.09
C ARG A 8 -7.11 -2.41 27.41
N THR A 9 -6.04 -1.96 28.04
CA THR A 9 -4.66 -2.16 27.52
C THR A 9 -4.25 -3.62 27.56
N ARG A 10 -4.62 -4.35 28.58
CA ARG A 10 -4.39 -5.80 28.70
C ARG A 10 -5.18 -6.60 27.67
N TRP A 11 -6.42 -6.21 27.39
CA TRP A 11 -7.24 -6.84 26.35
C TRP A 11 -6.64 -6.59 24.95
N MET A 12 -6.25 -5.37 24.64
CA MET A 12 -5.60 -5.03 23.38
C MET A 12 -4.27 -5.77 23.19
N ALA A 13 -3.45 -5.89 24.23
CA ALA A 13 -2.22 -6.67 24.19
C ALA A 13 -2.47 -8.17 23.93
N LYS A 14 -3.52 -8.74 24.50
CA LYS A 14 -3.92 -10.14 24.24
C LYS A 14 -4.41 -10.36 22.83
N VAL A 15 -5.19 -9.41 22.27
CA VAL A 15 -5.67 -9.46 20.89
C VAL A 15 -4.49 -9.32 19.91
N LEU A 16 -3.56 -8.41 20.18
CA LEU A 16 -2.36 -8.23 19.38
C LEU A 16 -1.46 -9.47 19.41
N LEU A 17 -1.29 -10.06 20.58
CA LEU A 17 -0.53 -11.31 20.76
C LEU A 17 -1.20 -12.49 20.04
N ALA A 18 -2.54 -12.60 20.11
CA ALA A 18 -3.30 -13.63 19.39
C ALA A 18 -3.21 -13.46 17.88
N LEU A 19 -3.22 -12.23 17.36
CA LEU A 19 -3.00 -11.94 15.95
C LEU A 19 -1.59 -12.31 15.50
N ILE A 20 -0.56 -12.02 16.31
CA ILE A 20 0.84 -12.39 16.03
C ILE A 20 1.00 -13.91 16.03
N VAL A 21 0.41 -14.62 17.01
CA VAL A 21 0.48 -16.08 17.11
C VAL A 21 -0.32 -16.76 15.99
N ALA A 22 -1.46 -16.22 15.58
CA ALA A 22 -2.23 -16.71 14.43
C ALA A 22 -1.50 -16.50 13.08
N TYR A 23 -0.63 -15.47 12.99
CA TYR A 23 0.16 -15.17 11.80
C TYR A 23 1.39 -16.07 11.65
N CYS A 24 1.94 -16.59 12.77
CA CYS A 24 3.16 -17.39 12.79
C CYS A 24 3.08 -18.69 11.95
N PRO A 25 1.99 -19.48 11.96
CA PRO A 25 1.91 -20.71 11.16
C PRO A 25 1.73 -20.44 9.64
N LEU A 26 1.20 -19.26 9.26
CA LEU A 26 1.07 -18.90 7.84
C LEU A 26 2.43 -18.63 7.19
N ILE A 27 3.41 -18.16 7.96
CA ILE A 27 4.79 -17.92 7.50
C ILE A 27 5.54 -19.24 7.31
N SER A 28 5.29 -20.23 8.17
CA SER A 28 6.02 -21.50 8.16
C SER A 28 5.60 -22.45 7.02
N ALA A 29 4.33 -22.42 6.60
CA ALA A 29 3.81 -23.29 5.55
C ALA A 29 4.29 -22.89 4.13
N SER A 30 4.76 -21.65 3.95
CA SER A 30 5.17 -21.13 2.65
C SER A 30 6.69 -21.16 2.42
N ALA A 31 7.48 -21.60 3.41
CA ALA A 31 8.93 -21.52 3.39
C ALA A 31 9.62 -22.57 2.47
N GLN A 32 8.87 -23.54 1.94
CA GLN A 32 9.44 -24.67 1.18
C GLN A 32 9.48 -24.44 -0.34
N GLU A 33 8.83 -23.44 -0.88
CA GLU A 33 8.87 -23.14 -2.31
C GLU A 33 9.80 -21.97 -2.60
N GLU A 34 10.89 -22.25 -3.34
CA GLU A 34 11.83 -21.21 -3.76
C GLU A 34 11.32 -20.49 -5.02
N PRO A 35 11.39 -19.14 -5.07
CA PRO A 35 11.02 -18.39 -6.25
C PRO A 35 12.01 -18.59 -7.39
N GLU A 36 11.53 -18.61 -8.62
CA GLU A 36 12.36 -18.71 -9.82
C GLU A 36 13.28 -17.49 -10.01
N TYR A 37 12.77 -16.32 -9.67
CA TYR A 37 13.47 -15.03 -9.68
C TYR A 37 13.29 -14.34 -8.34
N ARG A 38 14.38 -13.78 -7.80
CA ARG A 38 14.35 -13.17 -6.46
C ARG A 38 14.04 -11.69 -6.46
N LEU A 39 14.39 -10.98 -7.52
CA LEU A 39 14.22 -9.55 -7.59
C LEU A 39 13.30 -9.19 -8.77
N GLU A 40 12.35 -8.33 -8.51
CA GLU A 40 11.41 -7.77 -9.48
C GLU A 40 11.53 -6.24 -9.42
N ILE A 41 11.81 -5.60 -10.56
CA ILE A 41 11.82 -4.14 -10.70
C ILE A 41 10.75 -3.73 -11.67
N GLY A 42 10.12 -2.58 -11.44
CA GLY A 42 9.04 -2.13 -12.30
C GLY A 42 8.69 -0.67 -12.14
N ALA A 43 7.84 -0.24 -13.04
CA ALA A 43 7.23 1.07 -13.01
C ALA A 43 5.73 0.95 -13.30
N GLY A 44 4.96 1.85 -12.72
CA GLY A 44 3.52 1.92 -12.90
C GLY A 44 3.03 3.33 -13.11
N ALA A 45 1.88 3.42 -13.75
CA ALA A 45 1.15 4.66 -13.93
C ALA A 45 -0.32 4.43 -13.58
N GLY A 46 -1.00 5.51 -13.20
CA GLY A 46 -2.40 5.44 -12.81
C GLY A 46 -2.94 6.76 -12.33
N THR A 47 -3.84 6.70 -11.37
CA THR A 47 -4.49 7.88 -10.81
C THR A 47 -4.41 7.86 -9.29
N VAL A 48 -4.31 9.03 -8.71
CA VAL A 48 -4.43 9.28 -7.29
C VAL A 48 -5.62 10.20 -7.02
N THR A 49 -6.37 9.91 -5.96
CA THR A 49 -7.53 10.69 -5.53
C THR A 49 -7.43 10.96 -4.05
N TYR A 50 -7.54 12.21 -3.64
CA TYR A 50 -7.65 12.59 -2.24
C TYR A 50 -9.01 12.17 -1.68
N LEU A 51 -9.03 11.71 -0.44
CA LEU A 51 -10.22 11.34 0.32
C LEU A 51 -10.08 11.91 1.73
N GLY A 52 -10.91 12.86 2.05
CA GLY A 52 -10.88 13.58 3.32
C GLY A 52 -11.89 14.71 3.29
N ASP A 53 -11.62 15.77 4.01
CA ASP A 53 -12.55 16.87 4.23
C ASP A 53 -13.05 17.55 2.93
N PHE A 54 -12.23 17.60 1.88
CA PHE A 54 -12.55 18.26 0.61
C PHE A 54 -13.03 17.31 -0.50
N ASN A 55 -13.04 16.00 -0.29
CA ASN A 55 -13.55 15.04 -1.27
C ASN A 55 -13.92 13.71 -0.60
N GLY A 56 -15.20 13.38 -0.62
CA GLY A 56 -15.72 12.07 -0.17
C GLY A 56 -15.87 11.03 -1.29
N ASN A 57 -15.52 11.35 -2.54
CA ASN A 57 -15.79 10.49 -3.69
C ASN A 57 -14.50 10.02 -4.40
N LEU A 58 -14.35 8.71 -4.55
CA LEU A 58 -13.18 8.06 -5.19
C LEU A 58 -12.99 8.43 -6.67
N THR A 59 -14.04 8.88 -7.35
CA THR A 59 -14.02 9.13 -8.79
C THR A 59 -13.87 10.60 -9.18
N LYS A 60 -13.94 11.50 -8.19
CA LYS A 60 -13.78 12.94 -8.43
C LYS A 60 -12.35 13.38 -8.15
N GLU A 61 -11.89 14.41 -8.87
CA GLU A 61 -10.56 15.02 -8.73
C GLU A 61 -9.39 14.03 -8.90
N MET A 62 -9.56 13.00 -9.74
CA MET A 62 -8.50 12.08 -10.09
C MET A 62 -7.34 12.79 -10.75
N GLN A 63 -6.14 12.62 -10.23
CA GLN A 63 -4.91 13.21 -10.74
C GLN A 63 -3.94 12.12 -11.23
N PRO A 64 -3.05 12.42 -12.19
CA PRO A 64 -2.04 11.47 -12.65
C PRO A 64 -1.13 11.01 -11.50
N TRP A 65 -0.82 9.74 -11.52
CA TRP A 65 0.09 9.07 -10.60
C TRP A 65 1.13 8.26 -11.36
N GLY A 66 2.38 8.31 -10.91
CA GLY A 66 3.48 7.47 -11.39
C GLY A 66 4.23 6.86 -10.22
N ALA A 67 4.73 5.64 -10.38
CA ALA A 67 5.51 4.97 -9.35
C ALA A 67 6.57 4.06 -9.93
N VAL A 68 7.68 3.92 -9.22
CA VAL A 68 8.72 2.90 -9.45
C VAL A 68 8.77 1.97 -8.25
N MET A 69 9.11 0.70 -8.50
CA MET A 69 9.12 -0.31 -7.45
C MET A 69 10.26 -1.29 -7.64
N ALA A 70 10.80 -1.76 -6.51
CA ALA A 70 11.72 -2.88 -6.44
C ALA A 70 11.22 -3.85 -5.38
N LYS A 71 11.00 -5.12 -5.73
CA LYS A 71 10.45 -6.12 -4.83
C LYS A 71 11.40 -7.30 -4.72
N TYR A 72 11.65 -7.72 -3.51
CA TYR A 72 12.36 -8.97 -3.22
C TYR A 72 11.34 -10.07 -2.94
N ARG A 73 11.38 -11.11 -3.74
CA ARG A 73 10.48 -12.27 -3.64
C ARG A 73 11.10 -13.29 -2.69
N MET A 74 10.48 -13.44 -1.52
CA MET A 74 10.90 -14.41 -0.50
C MET A 74 10.51 -15.82 -0.91
N ASN A 75 9.30 -15.97 -1.44
CA ASN A 75 8.77 -17.20 -2.01
C ASN A 75 7.72 -16.87 -3.08
N PRO A 76 7.13 -17.83 -3.82
CA PRO A 76 6.14 -17.56 -4.87
C PRO A 76 4.87 -16.83 -4.37
N ARG A 77 4.61 -16.84 -3.06
CA ARG A 77 3.45 -16.20 -2.46
C ARG A 77 3.75 -14.92 -1.70
N MET A 78 5.01 -14.68 -1.33
CA MET A 78 5.38 -13.58 -0.45
C MET A 78 6.49 -12.74 -1.05
N SER A 79 6.32 -11.43 -1.06
CA SER A 79 7.36 -10.48 -1.44
C SER A 79 7.36 -9.25 -0.54
N VAL A 80 8.53 -8.67 -0.39
CA VAL A 80 8.74 -7.38 0.28
C VAL A 80 9.34 -6.43 -0.73
N GLY A 81 8.85 -5.21 -0.80
CA GLY A 81 9.30 -4.25 -1.80
C GLY A 81 9.31 -2.82 -1.32
N LEU A 82 10.19 -2.05 -1.92
CA LEU A 82 10.23 -0.60 -1.83
C LEU A 82 9.46 -0.03 -3.03
N THR A 83 8.67 1.01 -2.78
CA THR A 83 7.98 1.77 -3.82
C THR A 83 8.19 3.25 -3.57
N VAL A 84 8.45 3.96 -4.64
CA VAL A 84 8.47 5.42 -4.66
C VAL A 84 7.47 5.89 -5.71
N GLY A 85 6.52 6.70 -5.28
CA GLY A 85 5.46 7.23 -6.13
C GLY A 85 5.38 8.73 -6.09
N PHE A 86 4.84 9.33 -7.13
CA PHE A 86 4.67 10.76 -7.27
C PHE A 86 3.37 11.08 -7.99
N GLY A 87 2.73 12.15 -7.56
CA GLY A 87 1.47 12.61 -8.11
C GLY A 87 1.08 13.97 -7.55
N LYS A 88 -0.17 14.32 -7.79
CA LYS A 88 -0.79 15.53 -7.24
C LYS A 88 -2.07 15.15 -6.54
N LEU A 89 -2.33 15.76 -5.39
CA LEU A 89 -3.63 15.70 -4.72
C LEU A 89 -4.37 16.99 -4.99
N LYS A 90 -5.64 16.86 -5.32
CA LYS A 90 -6.56 17.99 -5.46
C LYS A 90 -7.82 17.73 -4.65
N GLY A 91 -8.36 18.76 -4.07
CA GLY A 91 -9.66 18.76 -3.44
C GLY A 91 -10.36 20.09 -3.68
N SER A 92 -11.69 20.03 -3.78
CA SER A 92 -12.55 21.18 -4.00
C SER A 92 -13.69 21.19 -3.02
N ILE A 93 -14.00 22.34 -2.46
CA ILE A 93 -15.15 22.58 -1.56
C ILE A 93 -16.46 22.09 -2.20
N LYS A 94 -16.58 22.15 -3.51
CA LYS A 94 -17.77 21.68 -4.25
C LYS A 94 -18.01 20.18 -4.15
N ASN A 95 -16.99 19.41 -3.78
CA ASN A 95 -17.04 17.96 -3.65
C ASN A 95 -17.05 17.49 -2.20
N ALA A 96 -17.04 18.42 -1.24
CA ALA A 96 -17.14 18.13 0.18
C ALA A 96 -18.59 17.74 0.54
N ASP A 97 -18.74 16.70 1.35
CA ASP A 97 -20.05 16.27 1.88
C ASP A 97 -20.49 17.11 3.10
N THR A 98 -19.63 17.99 3.60
CA THR A 98 -19.84 18.86 4.76
C THR A 98 -19.91 20.32 4.34
N TRP A 99 -20.69 21.11 5.09
CA TRP A 99 -20.78 22.54 4.87
C TRP A 99 -19.54 23.25 5.39
N TYR A 100 -18.78 23.89 4.47
CA TYR A 100 -17.67 24.75 4.81
C TYR A 100 -18.07 26.23 4.75
N PRO A 101 -17.64 27.06 5.69
CA PRO A 101 -17.74 28.50 5.53
C PRO A 101 -16.92 28.92 4.31
N ASN A 102 -17.42 29.90 3.53
CA ASN A 102 -16.90 30.38 2.23
C ASN A 102 -15.44 30.90 2.22
N THR A 103 -14.63 30.53 3.20
CA THR A 103 -13.25 31.01 3.41
C THR A 103 -12.17 30.08 2.91
N TYR A 104 -12.49 28.82 2.52
CA TYR A 104 -11.52 27.84 2.06
C TYR A 104 -11.55 27.73 0.54
N GLU A 105 -10.37 27.83 -0.06
CA GLU A 105 -10.17 27.66 -1.49
C GLU A 105 -9.83 26.21 -1.82
N ASP A 106 -10.01 25.85 -3.11
CA ASP A 106 -9.54 24.57 -3.64
C ASP A 106 -8.02 24.42 -3.43
N PHE A 107 -7.57 23.21 -3.09
CA PHE A 107 -6.13 22.95 -2.91
C PHE A 107 -5.57 22.06 -4.03
N SER A 108 -4.29 22.20 -4.30
CA SER A 108 -3.55 21.35 -5.25
C SER A 108 -2.12 21.16 -4.78
N ASN A 109 -1.84 20.02 -4.16
CA ASN A 109 -0.56 19.69 -3.55
C ASN A 109 0.15 18.61 -4.35
N SER A 110 1.46 18.80 -4.61
CA SER A 110 2.30 17.73 -5.15
C SER A 110 2.72 16.79 -4.04
N ILE A 111 2.67 15.49 -4.30
CA ILE A 111 3.08 14.47 -3.32
C ILE A 111 4.18 13.58 -3.89
N VAL A 112 5.09 13.19 -2.99
CA VAL A 112 6.06 12.12 -3.18
C VAL A 112 5.88 11.13 -2.04
N ASP A 113 5.59 9.89 -2.37
CA ASP A 113 5.38 8.80 -1.42
C ASP A 113 6.51 7.79 -1.52
N ALA A 114 7.05 7.38 -0.39
CA ALA A 114 8.04 6.32 -0.32
C ALA A 114 7.65 5.33 0.78
N GLY A 115 7.60 4.03 0.47
CA GLY A 115 7.15 3.05 1.43
C GLY A 115 7.68 1.65 1.21
N LEU A 116 7.81 0.92 2.32
CA LEU A 116 8.10 -0.50 2.35
C LEU A 116 6.77 -1.25 2.40
N ARG A 117 6.61 -2.23 1.51
CA ARG A 117 5.37 -2.98 1.37
C ARG A 117 5.63 -4.47 1.41
N TYR A 118 4.79 -5.17 2.13
CA TYR A 118 4.63 -6.62 2.09
C TYR A 118 3.47 -6.96 1.16
N GLU A 119 3.67 -7.98 0.33
CA GLU A 119 2.69 -8.46 -0.63
C GLU A 119 2.49 -9.96 -0.44
N TYR A 120 1.23 -10.38 -0.39
CA TYR A 120 0.83 -11.78 -0.31
C TYR A 120 0.00 -12.19 -1.52
N ASN A 121 0.52 -13.12 -2.30
CA ASN A 121 -0.15 -13.73 -3.44
C ASN A 121 -0.99 -14.92 -2.98
N PHE A 122 -2.26 -14.95 -3.33
CA PHE A 122 -3.14 -16.06 -2.95
C PHE A 122 -2.76 -17.36 -3.63
N TRP A 123 -2.23 -17.29 -4.85
CA TRP A 123 -1.68 -18.44 -5.57
C TRP A 123 -0.19 -18.27 -5.79
N ALA A 124 0.52 -19.40 -5.86
CA ALA A 124 1.94 -19.40 -6.19
C ALA A 124 2.14 -18.77 -7.58
N PHE A 125 2.85 -17.63 -7.61
CA PHE A 125 3.04 -16.84 -8.83
C PHE A 125 4.38 -17.16 -9.49
N GLY A 126 4.35 -17.62 -10.74
CA GLY A 126 5.56 -17.97 -11.46
C GLY A 126 5.31 -18.52 -12.85
N THR A 127 6.39 -18.83 -13.58
CA THR A 127 6.36 -19.51 -14.89
C THR A 127 6.92 -20.92 -14.79
N GLY A 128 6.44 -21.80 -15.64
CA GLY A 128 7.18 -22.95 -16.09
C GLY A 128 7.20 -24.19 -15.21
N ARG A 129 6.53 -24.17 -14.06
CA ARG A 129 6.38 -25.36 -13.22
C ARG A 129 4.93 -25.56 -12.81
N GLU A 130 4.06 -25.74 -13.79
CA GLU A 130 2.63 -26.02 -13.59
C GLU A 130 2.43 -27.24 -12.68
N TYR A 131 3.32 -28.24 -12.72
CA TYR A 131 3.32 -29.39 -11.83
C TYR A 131 3.58 -29.05 -10.35
N ARG A 132 4.14 -27.85 -10.05
CA ARG A 132 4.31 -27.33 -8.69
C ARG A 132 3.24 -26.32 -8.30
N GLY A 133 2.19 -26.18 -9.10
CA GLY A 133 1.07 -25.28 -8.82
C GLY A 133 1.35 -23.80 -9.07
N ALA A 134 2.47 -23.44 -9.75
CA ALA A 134 2.74 -22.07 -10.16
C ALA A 134 1.73 -21.62 -11.22
N ARG A 135 1.15 -20.44 -11.02
CA ARG A 135 0.13 -19.86 -11.90
C ARG A 135 0.64 -18.55 -12.49
N LYS A 136 0.25 -18.31 -13.76
CA LYS A 136 0.52 -17.03 -14.45
C LYS A 136 -0.33 -15.88 -13.94
N PHE A 137 -1.40 -16.17 -13.22
CA PHE A 137 -2.33 -15.21 -12.65
C PHE A 137 -2.44 -15.41 -11.14
N THR A 138 -2.46 -14.33 -10.38
CA THR A 138 -2.74 -14.37 -8.95
C THR A 138 -3.39 -13.07 -8.48
N PRO A 139 -4.47 -13.14 -7.70
CA PRO A 139 -4.87 -12.02 -6.85
C PRO A 139 -3.88 -11.90 -5.70
N PHE A 140 -3.72 -10.68 -5.18
CA PHE A 140 -2.83 -10.41 -4.06
C PHE A 140 -3.38 -9.29 -3.18
N ILE A 141 -2.88 -9.24 -1.97
CA ILE A 141 -3.09 -8.14 -1.04
C ILE A 141 -1.74 -7.55 -0.66
N THR A 142 -1.74 -6.25 -0.35
CA THR A 142 -0.56 -5.55 0.13
C THR A 142 -0.86 -4.82 1.41
N LEU A 143 0.13 -4.75 2.27
CA LEU A 143 0.15 -3.89 3.45
C LEU A 143 1.55 -3.31 3.60
N GLY A 144 1.65 -2.12 4.19
CA GLY A 144 2.96 -1.49 4.31
C GLY A 144 3.00 -0.35 5.30
N VAL A 145 4.18 0.25 5.34
CA VAL A 145 4.46 1.49 6.06
C VAL A 145 5.23 2.41 5.14
N GLY A 146 4.94 3.68 5.19
CA GLY A 146 5.57 4.66 4.31
C GLY A 146 5.54 6.05 4.88
N ALA A 147 6.06 6.97 4.09
CA ALA A 147 6.03 8.39 4.35
C ALA A 147 5.67 9.13 3.07
N THR A 148 4.75 10.07 3.18
CA THR A 148 4.33 10.96 2.10
C THR A 148 4.84 12.36 2.40
N HIS A 149 5.65 12.89 1.51
CA HIS A 149 6.02 14.29 1.50
C HIS A 149 5.04 15.04 0.60
N HIS A 150 4.41 16.07 1.13
CA HIS A 150 3.54 16.97 0.38
C HIS A 150 4.18 18.35 0.27
N SER A 151 3.93 18.99 -0.86
CA SER A 151 4.40 20.35 -1.17
C SER A 151 3.22 21.15 -1.70
N GLY A 152 2.69 22.03 -0.86
CA GLY A 152 1.57 22.93 -1.11
C GLY A 152 1.89 24.33 -0.55
N LYS A 153 0.91 24.96 0.08
CA LYS A 153 1.10 26.23 0.82
C LYS A 153 2.06 26.01 2.00
N GLU A 154 1.93 24.87 2.66
CA GLU A 154 2.89 24.36 3.63
C GLU A 154 3.48 23.04 3.13
N SER A 155 4.76 22.80 3.36
CA SER A 155 5.40 21.54 3.06
C SER A 155 5.54 20.71 4.32
N GLY A 156 5.24 19.41 4.24
CA GLY A 156 5.31 18.54 5.38
C GLY A 156 5.60 17.08 5.00
N LEU A 157 5.89 16.29 6.02
CA LEU A 157 6.10 14.87 5.94
C LEU A 157 5.11 14.16 6.85
N ALA A 158 4.31 13.26 6.31
CA ALA A 158 3.36 12.46 7.06
C ALA A 158 3.69 10.98 6.91
N ALA A 159 3.65 10.23 8.01
CA ALA A 159 3.72 8.77 7.92
C ALA A 159 2.39 8.23 7.37
N ASN A 160 2.45 7.15 6.60
CA ASN A 160 1.27 6.51 6.06
C ASN A 160 1.30 4.98 6.18
N PHE A 161 0.12 4.37 6.14
CA PHE A 161 -0.09 2.94 6.15
C PHE A 161 -0.86 2.54 4.89
N PRO A 162 -0.16 2.12 3.80
CA PRO A 162 -0.83 1.64 2.61
C PRO A 162 -1.41 0.26 2.82
N LEU A 163 -2.68 0.10 2.46
CA LEU A 163 -3.38 -1.18 2.31
C LEU A 163 -3.90 -1.29 0.88
N GLY A 164 -3.73 -2.44 0.25
CA GLY A 164 -4.16 -2.60 -1.12
C GLY A 164 -4.52 -4.03 -1.50
N ALA A 165 -5.16 -4.13 -2.64
CA ALA A 165 -5.48 -5.38 -3.29
C ALA A 165 -5.30 -5.22 -4.80
N GLY A 166 -5.01 -6.32 -5.46
CA GLY A 166 -4.81 -6.28 -6.90
C GLY A 166 -4.72 -7.65 -7.52
N VAL A 167 -4.40 -7.64 -8.79
CA VAL A 167 -4.18 -8.85 -9.59
C VAL A 167 -2.87 -8.72 -10.34
N LYS A 168 -2.18 -9.84 -10.47
CA LYS A 168 -0.97 -9.99 -11.28
C LYS A 168 -1.18 -10.97 -12.39
N TYR A 169 -0.61 -10.66 -13.54
CA TYR A 169 -0.59 -11.55 -14.69
C TYR A 169 0.81 -11.58 -15.29
N LYS A 170 1.29 -12.78 -15.61
CA LYS A 170 2.58 -12.99 -16.21
C LYS A 170 2.45 -12.94 -17.73
N LEU A 171 2.94 -11.87 -18.34
CA LEU A 171 2.92 -11.67 -19.81
C LEU A 171 3.95 -12.54 -20.52
N GLY A 172 5.06 -12.81 -19.87
CA GLY A 172 6.16 -13.62 -20.39
C GLY A 172 6.94 -14.28 -19.25
N GLU A 173 8.07 -14.88 -19.56
CA GLU A 173 8.90 -15.56 -18.53
C GLU A 173 9.35 -14.60 -17.43
N ARG A 174 9.64 -13.35 -17.77
CA ARG A 174 10.18 -12.33 -16.86
C ARG A 174 9.33 -11.08 -16.75
N LEU A 175 8.32 -10.93 -17.60
CA LEU A 175 7.49 -9.72 -17.66
C LEU A 175 6.17 -9.94 -16.94
N ASN A 176 5.88 -9.08 -15.97
CA ASN A 176 4.65 -9.12 -15.18
C ASN A 176 3.84 -7.85 -15.39
N LEU A 177 2.53 -8.01 -15.49
CA LEU A 177 1.55 -6.95 -15.46
C LEU A 177 0.83 -7.00 -14.11
N THR A 178 0.70 -5.86 -13.46
CA THR A 178 0.02 -5.74 -12.17
C THR A 178 -1.03 -4.64 -12.27
N ALA A 179 -2.25 -4.92 -11.85
CA ALA A 179 -3.28 -3.92 -11.60
C ALA A 179 -3.58 -3.91 -10.11
N GLU A 180 -3.49 -2.75 -9.48
CA GLU A 180 -3.55 -2.60 -8.02
C GLU A 180 -4.38 -1.36 -7.66
N TRP A 181 -5.18 -1.52 -6.62
CA TRP A 181 -5.85 -0.45 -5.90
C TRP A 181 -5.32 -0.39 -4.48
N ARG A 182 -4.92 0.79 -4.02
CA ARG A 182 -4.37 1.03 -2.68
C ARG A 182 -5.03 2.23 -2.03
N MET A 183 -5.26 2.10 -0.73
CA MET A 183 -5.62 3.18 0.17
C MET A 183 -4.43 3.49 1.07
N HIS A 184 -4.04 4.73 1.14
CA HIS A 184 -3.00 5.25 2.02
C HIS A 184 -3.66 6.00 3.17
N PHE A 185 -3.54 5.46 4.37
CA PHE A 185 -4.02 6.10 5.60
C PHE A 185 -2.89 6.91 6.18
N SER A 186 -2.99 8.23 6.14
CA SER A 186 -2.00 9.15 6.69
C SER A 186 -2.18 9.28 8.20
N THR A 187 -1.09 9.54 8.92
CA THR A 187 -1.14 9.91 10.35
C THR A 187 -1.23 11.42 10.55
N GLY A 188 -1.10 12.19 9.49
CA GLY A 188 -1.11 13.66 9.48
C GLY A 188 -2.40 14.20 8.90
N ASP A 189 -2.80 15.37 9.40
CA ASP A 189 -3.96 16.16 9.04
C ASP A 189 -3.51 17.42 8.27
N LEU A 190 -2.50 17.28 7.41
CA LEU A 190 -1.86 18.40 6.73
C LEU A 190 -1.69 18.16 5.22
N LEU A 191 -2.25 17.07 4.67
CA LEU A 191 -2.16 16.79 3.23
C LEU A 191 -2.95 17.79 2.38
N ASP A 192 -3.95 18.43 2.99
CA ASP A 192 -4.84 19.42 2.38
C ASP A 192 -4.53 20.87 2.77
N ASP A 193 -3.40 21.12 3.46
CA ASP A 193 -3.01 22.44 3.98
C ASP A 193 -3.98 23.07 5.01
N VAL A 194 -4.93 22.30 5.55
CA VAL A 194 -5.91 22.78 6.54
C VAL A 194 -5.83 21.93 7.80
N LYS A 195 -5.54 22.54 8.91
CA LYS A 195 -5.45 21.89 10.21
C LYS A 195 -6.76 22.06 10.97
N ASP A 196 -7.48 20.95 11.17
CA ASP A 196 -8.74 20.88 11.95
C ASP A 196 -9.76 22.00 11.58
N PRO A 197 -10.37 21.93 10.37
CA PRO A 197 -11.24 23.01 9.86
C PRO A 197 -12.49 23.25 10.73
N HIS A 198 -12.83 22.31 11.60
CA HIS A 198 -14.02 22.39 12.47
C HIS A 198 -13.72 22.67 13.95
N GLY A 199 -12.43 22.71 14.35
CA GLY A 199 -12.04 22.92 15.76
C GLY A 199 -12.61 21.86 16.71
N ILE A 200 -12.93 20.67 16.21
CA ILE A 200 -13.48 19.57 17.00
C ILE A 200 -12.32 18.68 17.45
N PRO A 201 -11.97 18.67 18.75
CA PRO A 201 -10.89 17.81 19.24
C PRO A 201 -11.25 16.35 18.97
N SER A 202 -10.61 15.74 17.98
CA SER A 202 -10.83 14.34 17.68
C SER A 202 -9.93 13.48 18.58
N THR A 203 -10.54 12.60 19.36
CA THR A 203 -9.86 11.59 20.15
C THR A 203 -10.00 10.23 19.51
N GLY A 204 -9.10 9.88 18.57
CA GLY A 204 -9.11 8.57 17.91
C GLY A 204 -7.97 8.42 16.92
N PHE A 205 -7.43 7.20 16.79
CA PHE A 205 -6.26 6.89 15.96
C PHE A 205 -6.50 7.09 14.43
N PHE A 206 -7.75 7.22 13.98
CA PHE A 206 -8.15 7.38 12.58
C PHE A 206 -9.31 8.36 12.41
N LYS A 207 -9.49 9.30 13.35
CA LYS A 207 -10.46 10.36 13.24
C LYS A 207 -9.76 11.63 12.78
N ASN A 208 -10.22 12.27 11.71
CA ASN A 208 -9.61 13.45 11.06
C ASN A 208 -8.22 13.17 10.49
N THR A 209 -7.98 12.00 9.89
CA THR A 209 -6.73 11.76 9.18
C THR A 209 -7.01 11.70 7.69
N ASP A 210 -6.21 12.43 6.94
CA ASP A 210 -6.27 12.42 5.49
C ASP A 210 -5.95 11.06 4.91
N CYS A 211 -6.71 10.65 3.91
CA CYS A 211 -6.47 9.45 3.16
C CYS A 211 -6.33 9.79 1.68
N TYR A 212 -5.63 8.95 0.93
CA TYR A 212 -5.68 9.02 -0.52
C TYR A 212 -5.71 7.62 -1.13
N SER A 213 -6.38 7.53 -2.26
CA SER A 213 -6.54 6.31 -3.02
C SER A 213 -5.68 6.35 -4.27
N VAL A 214 -4.99 5.26 -4.56
CA VAL A 214 -4.19 5.07 -5.77
C VAL A 214 -4.71 3.88 -6.53
N ILE A 215 -5.05 4.08 -7.81
CA ILE A 215 -5.34 3.00 -8.76
C ILE A 215 -4.24 3.04 -9.82
N GLN A 216 -3.51 1.94 -9.98
CA GLN A 216 -2.39 1.89 -10.92
C GLN A 216 -2.32 0.59 -11.69
N VAL A 217 -1.74 0.68 -12.89
CA VAL A 217 -1.27 -0.46 -13.67
C VAL A 217 0.25 -0.35 -13.76
N ALA A 218 0.95 -1.43 -13.52
CA ALA A 218 2.41 -1.47 -13.50
C ALA A 218 2.93 -2.62 -14.34
N LEU A 219 4.05 -2.37 -15.02
CA LEU A 219 4.86 -3.37 -15.68
C LEU A 219 6.12 -3.59 -14.84
N SER A 220 6.47 -4.85 -14.60
CA SER A 220 7.66 -5.21 -13.85
C SER A 220 8.39 -6.35 -14.53
N TYR A 221 9.71 -6.36 -14.32
CA TYR A 221 10.61 -7.32 -14.91
C TYR A 221 11.34 -8.09 -13.81
N ASP A 222 11.35 -9.42 -13.95
CA ASP A 222 12.00 -10.32 -13.03
C ASP A 222 13.50 -10.42 -13.38
N ILE A 223 14.33 -10.05 -12.42
CA ILE A 223 15.78 -10.15 -12.49
C ILE A 223 16.32 -11.08 -11.40
N TRP A 224 17.60 -11.43 -11.49
CA TRP A 224 18.25 -12.32 -10.54
C TRP A 224 17.63 -13.72 -10.54
N ALA A 225 17.79 -14.40 -11.68
CA ALA A 225 17.42 -15.81 -11.80
C ALA A 225 18.23 -16.67 -10.82
N LYS A 226 17.56 -17.55 -10.09
CA LYS A 226 18.23 -18.57 -9.32
C LYS A 226 18.84 -19.60 -10.29
N CYS A 227 20.13 -19.89 -10.15
CA CYS A 227 20.81 -20.84 -11.01
C CYS A 227 20.19 -22.23 -10.87
N LYS A 228 19.56 -22.74 -11.93
CA LYS A 228 18.95 -24.09 -11.94
C LYS A 228 20.00 -25.23 -11.80
N THR A 229 21.24 -24.95 -12.18
CA THR A 229 22.34 -25.94 -12.20
C THR A 229 23.12 -25.99 -10.87
N CYS A 230 23.07 -24.94 -10.07
CA CYS A 230 23.81 -24.86 -8.82
C CYS A 230 23.06 -25.46 -7.63
N ASN A 231 21.78 -25.78 -7.78
CA ASN A 231 21.01 -26.47 -6.77
C ASN A 231 21.11 -27.97 -7.02
N ASN A 232 22.27 -28.52 -6.73
CA ASN A 232 22.51 -29.96 -6.63
C ASN A 232 22.02 -30.45 -5.26
N ASP A 233 20.81 -30.07 -4.87
CA ASP A 233 20.09 -30.70 -3.77
C ASP A 233 19.65 -32.08 -4.25
N ARG A 234 20.63 -32.94 -4.36
CA ARG A 234 20.44 -34.37 -4.32
C ARG A 234 20.15 -34.71 -2.87
N TYR A 235 19.06 -35.37 -2.71
CA TYR A 235 18.53 -36.17 -1.61
C TYR A 235 17.36 -35.57 -0.92
#